data_f119c40c24018aaeb7285c5c52e86e42
#
_entry.id   f119c40c24018aaeb7285c5c52e86e42
#
_cell.length_a   1.000
_cell.length_b   1.000
_cell.length_c   1.000
_cell.angle_alpha   90.00
_cell.angle_beta   90.00
_cell.angle_gamma   90.00
#
_symmetry.space_group_name_H-M   'P 1'
#
loop_
_entity.id
_entity.type
_entity.pdbx_description
1 polymer ?
#
loop_
_entity_poly.entity_id
_entity_poly.type
_entity_poly.pdbx_seq_one_letter_code
_entity_poly.pdbx_strand_id
1 'polypeptide(L)'
;MSARLTILCLASYHKGIELLRELRRQDCTVLLVTSKSLEDAEWPRDSIDEIFYMPDVDKQWNARDTLLGISHLARSRRIDRIVPLDDFDLEKAAAVREHLRVPGMGESQTRFFRDKLAMRGRASQSGIPVPVFVPLVNDEQVREFMGRVPPPWILKPRLMAGTIGIRKLHSADELWNTAAGLGDQRSFYLLEQFVEGDIFHVDSAVWNGAVVRAVVSRYGTPPFTVSHGGGVFRTRLVERGSTDDRALQSLNAAVLSAFGLREGVSHTEYIRAVDGTWYFLETSARVGGAHIADLIEVATGANLWAEWAKIEAASARSASYAPPADRGDYGGLIVSLARQEQPDTSAYTDPEIVWRLSKRHHVGLIVRSRDHHRVEELLDRYTARFTDDFAAAMPMRQSPTD
;
A
#
# COMPACT_ATOMS: atom_id res chain seq x y z
N MET A 1 -35.50 -16.23 0.43
CA MET A 1 -34.32 -15.64 0.99
C MET A 1 -33.30 -15.42 -0.12
N SER A 2 -32.77 -14.22 -0.31
CA SER A 2 -31.67 -14.00 -1.26
C SER A 2 -30.48 -14.87 -0.83
N ALA A 3 -29.82 -15.54 -1.78
CA ALA A 3 -28.64 -16.33 -1.48
C ALA A 3 -27.57 -15.42 -0.85
N ARG A 4 -26.88 -15.91 0.17
CA ARG A 4 -25.77 -15.20 0.84
C ARG A 4 -24.66 -14.96 -0.18
N LEU A 5 -24.10 -13.74 -0.20
CA LEU A 5 -22.99 -13.40 -1.10
C LEU A 5 -21.74 -14.20 -0.75
N THR A 6 -21.07 -14.73 -1.76
CA THR A 6 -19.77 -15.39 -1.58
C THR A 6 -18.64 -14.51 -2.08
N ILE A 7 -17.73 -14.15 -1.18
CA ILE A 7 -16.57 -13.33 -1.47
C ILE A 7 -15.30 -14.17 -1.28
N LEU A 8 -14.50 -14.27 -2.34
CA LEU A 8 -13.22 -14.93 -2.34
C LEU A 8 -12.11 -13.92 -2.08
N CYS A 9 -11.37 -14.11 -0.99
CA CYS A 9 -10.21 -13.30 -0.63
C CYS A 9 -8.92 -14.03 -1.03
N LEU A 10 -7.99 -13.31 -1.68
CA LEU A 10 -6.65 -13.80 -2.04
C LEU A 10 -5.63 -13.12 -1.14
N ALA A 11 -4.85 -13.91 -0.40
CA ALA A 11 -3.87 -13.42 0.56
C ALA A 11 -2.57 -14.23 0.47
N SER A 12 -1.62 -13.82 -0.36
CA SER A 12 -0.29 -14.44 -0.36
C SER A 12 0.54 -14.10 0.88
N TYR A 13 0.19 -13.03 1.60
CA TYR A 13 0.74 -12.58 2.89
C TYR A 13 -0.35 -12.57 3.97
N HIS A 14 0.05 -12.62 5.25
CA HIS A 14 -0.87 -12.58 6.39
C HIS A 14 -1.41 -11.15 6.63
N LYS A 15 -2.44 -10.77 5.87
CA LYS A 15 -3.05 -9.44 5.88
C LYS A 15 -4.56 -9.48 5.75
N GLY A 16 -5.23 -8.37 5.99
CA GLY A 16 -6.66 -8.21 5.75
C GLY A 16 -7.57 -8.82 6.80
N ILE A 17 -7.08 -9.05 8.02
CA ILE A 17 -7.83 -9.67 9.12
C ILE A 17 -9.16 -8.94 9.37
N GLU A 18 -9.14 -7.59 9.43
CA GLU A 18 -10.35 -6.80 9.67
C GLU A 18 -11.32 -6.82 8.46
N LEU A 19 -10.81 -6.95 7.22
CA LEU A 19 -11.66 -7.15 6.06
C LEU A 19 -12.42 -8.49 6.17
N LEU A 20 -11.74 -9.57 6.51
CA LEU A 20 -12.35 -10.89 6.67
C LEU A 20 -13.43 -10.87 7.76
N ARG A 21 -13.13 -10.24 8.92
CA ARG A 21 -14.09 -10.05 10.01
C ARG A 21 -15.30 -9.23 9.58
N GLU A 22 -15.07 -8.14 8.87
CA GLU A 22 -16.16 -7.27 8.43
C GLU A 22 -17.03 -7.94 7.36
N LEU A 23 -16.46 -8.70 6.41
CA LEU A 23 -17.25 -9.49 5.45
C LEU A 23 -18.21 -10.47 6.18
N ARG A 24 -17.77 -11.05 7.28
CA ARG A 24 -18.63 -11.89 8.12
C ARG A 24 -19.75 -11.09 8.76
N ARG A 25 -19.46 -9.87 9.29
CA ARG A 25 -20.48 -8.96 9.83
C ARG A 25 -21.47 -8.48 8.76
N GLN A 26 -21.02 -8.39 7.51
CA GLN A 26 -21.85 -8.08 6.33
C GLN A 26 -22.65 -9.30 5.83
N ASP A 27 -22.73 -10.38 6.57
CA ASP A 27 -23.42 -11.61 6.19
C ASP A 27 -22.98 -12.16 4.83
N CYS A 28 -21.67 -12.20 4.59
CA CYS A 28 -21.05 -12.83 3.43
C CYS A 28 -20.56 -14.25 3.79
N THR A 29 -20.56 -15.14 2.81
CA THR A 29 -19.77 -16.36 2.82
C THR A 29 -18.33 -15.96 2.44
N VAL A 30 -17.38 -16.21 3.33
CA VAL A 30 -15.99 -15.79 3.18
C VAL A 30 -15.12 -16.99 2.84
N LEU A 31 -14.56 -16.99 1.63
CA LEU A 31 -13.58 -17.97 1.19
C LEU A 31 -12.21 -17.32 1.18
N LEU A 32 -11.22 -17.95 1.80
CA LEU A 32 -9.83 -17.49 1.80
C LEU A 32 -8.95 -18.45 1.00
N VAL A 33 -8.24 -17.93 0.00
CA VAL A 33 -7.12 -18.63 -0.63
C VAL A 33 -5.84 -17.96 -0.15
N THR A 34 -4.95 -18.72 0.47
CA THR A 34 -3.70 -18.22 1.05
C THR A 34 -2.52 -19.13 0.75
N SER A 35 -1.30 -18.64 1.00
CA SER A 35 -0.07 -19.43 0.85
C SER A 35 -0.03 -20.62 1.80
N LYS A 36 0.47 -21.77 1.35
CA LYS A 36 0.66 -22.94 2.19
C LYS A 36 1.59 -22.64 3.37
N SER A 37 2.58 -21.80 3.15
CA SER A 37 3.49 -21.33 4.21
C SER A 37 2.82 -20.48 5.30
N LEU A 38 1.52 -20.14 5.17
CA LEU A 38 0.71 -19.43 6.17
C LEU A 38 -0.37 -20.31 6.80
N GLU A 39 -0.23 -21.65 6.72
CA GLU A 39 -1.21 -22.59 7.29
C GLU A 39 -1.37 -22.44 8.80
N ASP A 40 -0.28 -22.16 9.50
CA ASP A 40 -0.23 -21.97 10.94
C ASP A 40 -0.41 -20.49 11.38
N ALA A 41 -0.66 -19.56 10.43
CA ALA A 41 -0.88 -18.17 10.75
C ALA A 41 -2.22 -17.97 11.50
N GLU A 42 -2.28 -16.92 12.32
CA GLU A 42 -3.44 -16.60 13.16
C GLU A 42 -4.58 -15.95 12.34
N TRP A 43 -5.13 -16.72 11.38
CA TRP A 43 -6.30 -16.30 10.63
C TRP A 43 -7.55 -16.24 11.53
N PRO A 44 -8.48 -15.28 11.33
CA PRO A 44 -9.74 -15.19 12.07
C PRO A 44 -10.71 -16.28 11.61
N ARG A 45 -10.46 -17.51 12.05
CA ARG A 45 -11.15 -18.72 11.56
C ARG A 45 -12.67 -18.72 11.83
N ASP A 46 -13.13 -17.98 12.83
CA ASP A 46 -14.55 -17.73 13.12
C ASP A 46 -15.25 -16.85 12.08
N SER A 47 -14.46 -16.12 11.32
CA SER A 47 -14.94 -15.18 10.27
C SER A 47 -14.74 -15.71 8.84
N ILE A 48 -14.22 -16.93 8.70
CA ILE A 48 -13.91 -17.56 7.41
C ILE A 48 -14.67 -18.88 7.30
N ASP A 49 -15.46 -19.05 6.23
CA ASP A 49 -16.23 -20.28 6.04
C ASP A 49 -15.32 -21.43 5.54
N GLU A 50 -14.38 -21.14 4.61
CA GLU A 50 -13.42 -22.14 4.11
C GLU A 50 -12.06 -21.47 3.81
N ILE A 51 -10.96 -22.20 4.10
CA ILE A 51 -9.59 -21.79 3.77
C ILE A 51 -8.96 -22.80 2.83
N PHE A 52 -8.36 -22.32 1.76
CA PHE A 52 -7.65 -23.09 0.75
C PHE A 52 -6.20 -22.65 0.69
N TYR A 53 -5.28 -23.60 0.60
CA TYR A 53 -3.85 -23.34 0.64
C TYR A 53 -3.24 -23.56 -0.74
N MET A 54 -2.61 -22.51 -1.29
CA MET A 54 -1.85 -22.57 -2.53
C MET A 54 -0.39 -22.94 -2.24
N PRO A 55 0.19 -23.91 -2.95
CA PRO A 55 1.62 -24.12 -2.91
C PRO A 55 2.36 -22.83 -3.27
N ASP A 56 3.37 -22.47 -2.48
CA ASP A 56 4.13 -21.24 -2.67
C ASP A 56 5.63 -21.46 -2.46
N VAL A 57 6.43 -20.64 -3.15
CA VAL A 57 7.86 -20.44 -2.88
C VAL A 57 8.03 -18.95 -2.60
N ASP A 58 8.48 -18.59 -1.41
CA ASP A 58 8.61 -17.19 -0.98
C ASP A 58 7.34 -16.35 -1.22
N LYS A 59 6.18 -16.89 -0.87
CA LYS A 59 4.84 -16.29 -1.09
C LYS A 59 4.46 -16.12 -2.57
N GLN A 60 5.24 -16.64 -3.50
CA GLN A 60 4.93 -16.62 -4.93
C GLN A 60 4.10 -17.83 -5.31
N TRP A 61 2.93 -17.61 -5.93
CA TRP A 61 2.06 -18.65 -6.46
C TRP A 61 2.28 -18.82 -7.96
N ASN A 62 2.19 -20.04 -8.45
CA ASN A 62 2.16 -20.27 -9.89
C ASN A 62 0.83 -19.73 -10.47
N ALA A 63 0.91 -18.87 -11.48
CA ALA A 63 -0.27 -18.19 -12.06
C ALA A 63 -1.27 -19.18 -12.65
N ARG A 64 -0.80 -20.22 -13.36
CA ARG A 64 -1.67 -21.26 -13.97
C ARG A 64 -2.35 -22.08 -12.89
N ASP A 65 -1.62 -22.53 -11.88
CA ASP A 65 -2.17 -23.33 -10.79
C ASP A 65 -3.19 -22.54 -9.97
N THR A 66 -2.95 -21.22 -9.79
CA THR A 66 -3.92 -20.30 -9.16
C THR A 66 -5.24 -20.28 -9.95
N LEU A 67 -5.18 -20.08 -11.27
CA LEU A 67 -6.37 -20.10 -12.11
C LEU A 67 -7.09 -21.46 -12.06
N LEU A 68 -6.38 -22.56 -12.19
CA LEU A 68 -6.95 -23.90 -12.15
C LEU A 68 -7.57 -24.24 -10.80
N GLY A 69 -6.89 -23.93 -9.70
CA GLY A 69 -7.38 -24.17 -8.35
C GLY A 69 -8.65 -23.39 -8.05
N ILE A 70 -8.68 -22.10 -8.35
CA ILE A 70 -9.86 -21.26 -8.10
C ILE A 70 -11.00 -21.65 -9.06
N SER A 71 -10.71 -21.99 -10.32
CA SER A 71 -11.71 -22.51 -11.25
C SER A 71 -12.32 -23.83 -10.77
N HIS A 72 -11.53 -24.68 -10.10
CA HIS A 72 -12.04 -25.90 -9.48
C HIS A 72 -13.01 -25.57 -8.32
N LEU A 73 -12.68 -24.61 -7.48
CA LEU A 73 -13.60 -24.15 -6.42
C LEU A 73 -14.90 -23.60 -6.99
N ALA A 74 -14.84 -22.87 -8.09
CA ALA A 74 -16.00 -22.28 -8.74
C ALA A 74 -16.99 -23.31 -9.34
N ARG A 75 -16.60 -24.59 -9.49
CA ARG A 75 -17.50 -25.66 -9.95
C ARG A 75 -18.64 -25.94 -8.98
N SER A 76 -18.41 -25.76 -7.70
CA SER A 76 -19.40 -26.06 -6.65
C SER A 76 -19.78 -24.85 -5.80
N ARG A 77 -19.18 -23.69 -6.06
CA ARG A 77 -19.40 -22.44 -5.32
C ARG A 77 -19.59 -21.29 -6.29
N ARG A 78 -20.66 -20.55 -6.13
CA ARG A 78 -20.80 -19.26 -6.79
C ARG A 78 -19.84 -18.27 -6.13
N ILE A 79 -19.05 -17.55 -6.92
CA ILE A 79 -18.16 -16.48 -6.43
C ILE A 79 -18.70 -15.16 -6.97
N ASP A 80 -19.15 -14.28 -6.08
CA ASP A 80 -19.76 -12.99 -6.44
C ASP A 80 -18.73 -11.86 -6.52
N ARG A 81 -17.65 -11.92 -5.70
CA ARG A 81 -16.52 -10.98 -5.71
C ARG A 81 -15.21 -11.70 -5.40
N ILE A 82 -14.11 -11.09 -5.87
CA ILE A 82 -12.75 -11.55 -5.57
C ILE A 82 -11.97 -10.34 -5.06
N VAL A 83 -11.38 -10.43 -3.86
CA VAL A 83 -10.68 -9.32 -3.19
C VAL A 83 -9.22 -9.71 -2.94
N PRO A 84 -8.25 -8.99 -3.54
CA PRO A 84 -6.83 -9.20 -3.24
C PRO A 84 -6.46 -8.45 -1.95
N LEU A 85 -5.79 -9.12 -1.01
CA LEU A 85 -5.45 -8.51 0.28
C LEU A 85 -4.04 -7.90 0.31
N ASP A 86 -3.27 -8.06 -0.77
CA ASP A 86 -1.92 -7.50 -0.90
C ASP A 86 -1.64 -6.97 -2.32
N ASP A 87 -0.61 -6.16 -2.47
CA ASP A 87 -0.10 -5.71 -3.77
C ASP A 87 0.15 -6.86 -4.74
N PHE A 88 0.78 -7.92 -4.24
CA PHE A 88 1.16 -9.10 -5.03
C PHE A 88 -0.04 -9.99 -5.42
N ASP A 89 -1.21 -9.74 -4.85
CA ASP A 89 -2.44 -10.46 -5.17
C ASP A 89 -3.33 -9.74 -6.17
N LEU A 90 -3.08 -8.44 -6.43
CA LEU A 90 -3.86 -7.63 -7.36
C LEU A 90 -3.91 -8.24 -8.77
N GLU A 91 -2.75 -8.63 -9.32
CA GLU A 91 -2.65 -9.23 -10.66
C GLU A 91 -3.31 -10.62 -10.71
N LYS A 92 -3.13 -11.43 -9.65
CA LYS A 92 -3.80 -12.74 -9.53
C LYS A 92 -5.32 -12.60 -9.50
N ALA A 93 -5.84 -11.66 -8.68
CA ALA A 93 -7.26 -11.39 -8.59
C ALA A 93 -7.83 -10.91 -9.93
N ALA A 94 -7.10 -10.04 -10.65
CA ALA A 94 -7.53 -9.55 -11.96
C ALA A 94 -7.63 -10.68 -12.99
N ALA A 95 -6.62 -11.53 -13.10
CA ALA A 95 -6.63 -12.69 -13.99
C ALA A 95 -7.78 -13.64 -13.68
N VAL A 96 -8.01 -13.95 -12.39
CA VAL A 96 -9.13 -14.83 -11.98
C VAL A 96 -10.48 -14.19 -12.26
N ARG A 97 -10.66 -12.88 -12.01
CA ARG A 97 -11.89 -12.15 -12.31
C ARG A 97 -12.22 -12.22 -13.80
N GLU A 98 -11.26 -11.94 -14.67
CA GLU A 98 -11.47 -12.02 -16.12
C GLU A 98 -11.76 -13.44 -16.60
N HIS A 99 -11.04 -14.43 -16.07
CA HIS A 99 -11.23 -15.83 -16.43
C HIS A 99 -12.61 -16.34 -16.03
N LEU A 100 -13.08 -16.05 -14.83
CA LEU A 100 -14.37 -16.50 -14.29
C LEU A 100 -15.52 -15.54 -14.58
N ARG A 101 -15.27 -14.38 -15.21
CA ARG A 101 -16.28 -13.32 -15.47
C ARG A 101 -16.89 -12.77 -14.18
N VAL A 102 -16.11 -12.73 -13.09
CA VAL A 102 -16.48 -12.08 -11.84
C VAL A 102 -16.25 -10.56 -11.95
N PRO A 103 -17.21 -9.71 -11.54
CA PRO A 103 -17.04 -8.26 -11.60
C PRO A 103 -15.85 -7.74 -10.80
N GLY A 104 -15.21 -6.66 -11.28
CA GLY A 104 -14.08 -5.98 -10.63
C GLY A 104 -13.02 -5.55 -11.65
N MET A 105 -11.89 -4.99 -11.16
CA MET A 105 -10.78 -4.60 -12.03
C MET A 105 -10.19 -5.82 -12.73
N GLY A 106 -10.08 -5.74 -14.07
CA GLY A 106 -9.38 -6.71 -14.89
C GLY A 106 -7.88 -6.40 -15.02
N GLU A 107 -7.17 -7.24 -15.77
CA GLU A 107 -5.69 -7.18 -15.87
C GLU A 107 -5.19 -5.85 -16.43
N SER A 108 -5.81 -5.32 -17.49
CA SER A 108 -5.37 -4.07 -18.13
C SER A 108 -5.45 -2.87 -17.18
N GLN A 109 -6.51 -2.78 -16.37
CA GLN A 109 -6.69 -1.71 -15.40
C GLN A 109 -5.80 -1.90 -14.18
N THR A 110 -5.65 -3.12 -13.69
CA THR A 110 -4.84 -3.45 -12.52
C THR A 110 -3.37 -3.03 -12.71
N ARG A 111 -2.86 -3.00 -13.93
CA ARG A 111 -1.50 -2.51 -14.24
C ARG A 111 -1.26 -1.07 -13.76
N PHE A 112 -2.28 -0.22 -13.79
CA PHE A 112 -2.16 1.16 -13.28
C PHE A 112 -2.05 1.24 -11.75
N PHE A 113 -2.26 0.12 -11.04
CA PHE A 113 -2.13 0.02 -9.59
C PHE A 113 -0.99 -0.92 -9.16
N ARG A 114 -0.19 -1.42 -10.13
CA ARG A 114 0.91 -2.36 -9.88
C ARG A 114 2.20 -2.00 -10.60
N ASP A 115 2.13 -1.69 -11.88
CA ASP A 115 3.30 -1.43 -12.73
C ASP A 115 3.64 0.06 -12.73
N LYS A 116 4.74 0.43 -12.06
CA LYS A 116 5.18 1.82 -11.94
C LYS A 116 5.39 2.50 -13.30
N LEU A 117 5.82 1.77 -14.34
CA LEU A 117 5.94 2.33 -15.68
C LEU A 117 4.56 2.62 -16.29
N ALA A 118 3.59 1.72 -16.12
CA ALA A 118 2.22 1.96 -16.56
C ALA A 118 1.58 3.13 -15.80
N MET A 119 1.82 3.24 -14.48
CA MET A 119 1.40 4.38 -13.66
C MET A 119 1.94 5.70 -14.20
N ARG A 120 3.25 5.76 -14.50
CA ARG A 120 3.89 6.97 -15.04
C ARG A 120 3.30 7.38 -16.39
N GLY A 121 3.18 6.41 -17.31
CA GLY A 121 2.62 6.66 -18.63
C GLY A 121 1.18 7.17 -18.54
N ARG A 122 0.33 6.52 -17.72
CA ARG A 122 -1.07 6.91 -17.57
C ARG A 122 -1.24 8.27 -16.91
N ALA A 123 -0.48 8.55 -15.85
CA ALA A 123 -0.51 9.82 -15.14
C ALA A 123 -0.07 10.97 -16.07
N SER A 124 1.06 10.81 -16.77
CA SER A 124 1.58 11.79 -17.74
C SER A 124 0.58 12.08 -18.87
N GLN A 125 -0.02 11.05 -19.47
CA GLN A 125 -1.06 11.19 -20.50
C GLN A 125 -2.30 11.92 -20.00
N SER A 126 -2.56 11.87 -18.71
CA SER A 126 -3.69 12.54 -18.04
C SER A 126 -3.34 13.94 -17.50
N GLY A 127 -2.15 14.47 -17.82
CA GLY A 127 -1.69 15.78 -17.35
C GLY A 127 -1.30 15.83 -15.86
N ILE A 128 -1.16 14.69 -15.21
CA ILE A 128 -0.72 14.61 -13.83
C ILE A 128 0.80 14.63 -13.76
N PRO A 129 1.42 15.56 -13.00
CA PRO A 129 2.86 15.65 -12.90
C PRO A 129 3.48 14.37 -12.31
N VAL A 130 4.53 13.87 -12.97
CA VAL A 130 5.35 12.74 -12.55
C VAL A 130 6.82 13.09 -12.73
N PRO A 131 7.76 12.51 -11.97
CA PRO A 131 9.17 12.61 -12.28
C PRO A 131 9.45 12.21 -13.73
N VAL A 132 10.36 12.87 -14.41
CA VAL A 132 10.77 12.48 -15.77
C VAL A 132 11.28 11.04 -15.72
N PHE A 133 10.88 10.21 -16.65
CA PHE A 133 11.16 8.76 -16.58
C PHE A 133 11.44 8.16 -17.97
N VAL A 134 12.10 7.00 -17.95
CA VAL A 134 12.34 6.17 -19.13
C VAL A 134 12.33 4.68 -18.71
N PRO A 135 11.76 3.76 -19.53
CA PRO A 135 11.95 2.33 -19.31
C PRO A 135 13.42 1.94 -19.56
N LEU A 136 13.98 1.06 -18.72
CA LEU A 136 15.36 0.61 -18.88
C LEU A 136 15.46 -0.49 -19.97
N VAL A 137 14.97 -0.21 -21.17
CA VAL A 137 14.89 -1.18 -22.28
C VAL A 137 15.80 -0.76 -23.45
N ASN A 138 15.54 0.39 -24.05
CA ASN A 138 16.28 0.88 -25.21
C ASN A 138 17.43 1.82 -24.78
N ASP A 139 18.65 1.44 -25.11
CA ASP A 139 19.85 2.17 -24.67
C ASP A 139 19.94 3.60 -25.24
N GLU A 140 19.42 3.85 -26.46
CA GLU A 140 19.41 5.17 -27.05
C GLU A 140 18.46 6.09 -26.28
N GLN A 141 17.25 5.64 -26.00
CA GLN A 141 16.29 6.39 -25.17
C GLN A 141 16.83 6.67 -23.75
N VAL A 142 17.56 5.72 -23.17
CA VAL A 142 18.23 5.93 -21.87
C VAL A 142 19.33 6.99 -21.97
N ARG A 143 20.14 7.01 -23.06
CA ARG A 143 21.14 8.06 -23.30
C ARG A 143 20.48 9.43 -23.52
N GLU A 144 19.39 9.50 -24.28
CA GLU A 144 18.62 10.73 -24.47
C GLU A 144 18.06 11.26 -23.14
N PHE A 145 17.53 10.36 -22.30
CA PHE A 145 17.08 10.72 -20.93
C PHE A 145 18.22 11.31 -20.12
N MET A 146 19.38 10.65 -20.06
CA MET A 146 20.57 11.14 -19.34
C MET A 146 21.07 12.49 -19.85
N GLY A 147 20.95 12.75 -21.16
CA GLY A 147 21.32 14.04 -21.75
C GLY A 147 20.40 15.20 -21.35
N ARG A 148 19.19 14.91 -20.90
CA ARG A 148 18.18 15.92 -20.51
C ARG A 148 18.01 16.03 -18.99
N VAL A 149 18.24 14.94 -18.26
CA VAL A 149 18.03 14.84 -16.82
C VAL A 149 19.37 14.57 -16.14
N PRO A 150 19.91 15.53 -15.38
CA PRO A 150 21.16 15.30 -14.65
C PRO A 150 20.98 14.30 -13.51
N PRO A 151 22.06 13.60 -13.11
CA PRO A 151 22.04 12.77 -11.91
C PRO A 151 21.84 13.63 -10.62
N PRO A 152 21.43 13.03 -9.50
CA PRO A 152 21.21 11.60 -9.34
C PRO A 152 19.89 11.13 -9.97
N TRP A 153 19.84 9.85 -10.31
CA TRP A 153 18.64 9.19 -10.82
C TRP A 153 18.16 8.11 -9.84
N ILE A 154 16.88 7.74 -9.98
CA ILE A 154 16.30 6.60 -9.28
C ILE A 154 16.05 5.48 -10.26
N LEU A 155 16.71 4.35 -10.06
CA LEU A 155 16.41 3.10 -10.73
C LEU A 155 15.53 2.25 -9.83
N LYS A 156 14.38 1.79 -10.32
CA LYS A 156 13.45 1.00 -9.52
C LYS A 156 12.77 -0.11 -10.31
N PRO A 157 12.51 -1.28 -9.66
CA PRO A 157 11.73 -2.33 -10.29
C PRO A 157 10.27 -1.88 -10.44
N ARG A 158 9.64 -2.28 -11.54
CA ARG A 158 8.29 -1.87 -11.92
C ARG A 158 7.21 -2.44 -10.98
N LEU A 159 7.38 -3.69 -10.52
CA LEU A 159 6.35 -4.47 -9.83
C LEU A 159 6.64 -4.73 -8.33
N MET A 160 7.74 -4.22 -7.79
CA MET A 160 8.07 -4.38 -6.37
C MET A 160 7.40 -3.30 -5.51
N ALA A 161 7.21 -3.60 -4.22
CA ALA A 161 6.65 -2.71 -3.21
C ALA A 161 7.64 -2.50 -2.05
N GLY A 162 7.42 -1.49 -1.21
CA GLY A 162 8.18 -1.28 0.00
C GLY A 162 9.64 -0.87 -0.21
N THR A 163 9.94 -0.15 -1.26
CA THR A 163 11.29 0.35 -1.63
C THR A 163 12.32 -0.73 -2.02
N ILE A 164 11.90 -2.00 -2.11
CA ILE A 164 12.77 -3.12 -2.45
C ILE A 164 13.34 -2.94 -3.86
N GLY A 165 14.66 -3.07 -3.98
CA GLY A 165 15.36 -3.00 -5.27
C GLY A 165 15.51 -1.60 -5.85
N ILE A 166 15.10 -0.54 -5.15
CA ILE A 166 15.31 0.85 -5.53
C ILE A 166 16.78 1.22 -5.31
N ARG A 167 17.38 1.88 -6.30
CA ARG A 167 18.77 2.39 -6.23
C ARG A 167 18.82 3.85 -6.63
N LYS A 168 19.59 4.65 -5.89
CA LYS A 168 19.95 6.01 -6.28
C LYS A 168 21.31 5.97 -6.97
N LEU A 169 21.37 6.44 -8.22
CA LEU A 169 22.54 6.36 -9.09
C LEU A 169 23.10 7.76 -9.33
N HIS A 170 24.40 7.93 -9.17
CA HIS A 170 25.06 9.23 -9.20
C HIS A 170 25.86 9.50 -10.48
N SER A 171 26.05 8.49 -11.34
CA SER A 171 26.80 8.64 -12.58
C SER A 171 26.31 7.70 -13.70
N ALA A 172 26.67 8.01 -14.93
CA ALA A 172 26.40 7.16 -16.08
C ALA A 172 27.07 5.78 -15.96
N ASP A 173 28.30 5.74 -15.45
CA ASP A 173 29.04 4.47 -15.27
C ASP A 173 28.32 3.58 -14.26
N GLU A 174 27.83 4.15 -13.16
CA GLU A 174 27.05 3.43 -12.14
C GLU A 174 25.75 2.85 -12.72
N LEU A 175 25.06 3.64 -13.57
CA LEU A 175 23.86 3.19 -14.28
C LEU A 175 24.17 2.03 -15.21
N TRP A 176 25.18 2.15 -16.11
CA TRP A 176 25.48 1.13 -17.09
C TRP A 176 26.02 -0.15 -16.46
N ASN A 177 26.84 -0.05 -15.41
CA ASN A 177 27.28 -1.21 -14.61
C ASN A 177 26.09 -1.92 -13.96
N THR A 178 25.15 -1.16 -13.41
CA THR A 178 23.93 -1.73 -12.82
C THR A 178 23.06 -2.40 -13.87
N ALA A 179 22.85 -1.75 -15.02
CA ALA A 179 22.07 -2.30 -16.14
C ALA A 179 22.70 -3.58 -16.72
N ALA A 180 24.02 -3.60 -16.84
CA ALA A 180 24.75 -4.81 -17.26
C ALA A 180 24.60 -5.96 -16.28
N GLY A 181 24.67 -5.68 -14.96
CA GLY A 181 24.44 -6.67 -13.91
C GLY A 181 23.01 -7.23 -13.88
N LEU A 182 22.02 -6.45 -14.32
CA LEU A 182 20.63 -6.91 -14.44
C LEU A 182 20.40 -7.82 -15.65
N GLY A 183 21.22 -7.72 -16.69
CA GLY A 183 21.03 -8.48 -17.93
C GLY A 183 19.62 -8.27 -18.51
N ASP A 184 18.94 -9.34 -18.89
CA ASP A 184 17.58 -9.30 -19.45
C ASP A 184 16.52 -8.83 -18.44
N GLN A 185 16.82 -8.91 -17.14
CA GLN A 185 15.91 -8.41 -16.09
C GLN A 185 15.75 -6.89 -16.12
N ARG A 186 16.63 -6.16 -16.81
CA ARG A 186 16.54 -4.71 -16.95
C ARG A 186 15.19 -4.24 -17.53
N SER A 187 14.52 -5.06 -18.34
CA SER A 187 13.18 -4.77 -18.89
C SER A 187 12.10 -4.61 -17.82
N PHE A 188 12.33 -5.11 -16.61
CA PHE A 188 11.46 -4.96 -15.45
C PHE A 188 11.79 -3.74 -14.59
N TYR A 189 12.64 -2.82 -15.09
CA TYR A 189 13.04 -1.61 -14.38
C TYR A 189 12.70 -0.35 -15.17
N LEU A 190 12.55 0.75 -14.44
CA LEU A 190 12.49 2.09 -14.98
C LEU A 190 13.51 2.98 -14.29
N LEU A 191 13.99 3.97 -15.03
CA LEU A 191 14.87 5.03 -14.54
C LEU A 191 14.09 6.33 -14.45
N GLU A 192 14.23 7.06 -13.34
CA GLU A 192 13.52 8.31 -13.09
C GLU A 192 14.46 9.42 -12.62
N GLN A 193 14.06 10.64 -12.85
CA GLN A 193 14.62 11.80 -12.19
C GLN A 193 14.48 11.63 -10.67
N PHE A 194 15.57 11.87 -9.94
CA PHE A 194 15.46 12.05 -8.50
C PHE A 194 14.86 13.41 -8.19
N VAL A 195 13.73 13.42 -7.52
CA VAL A 195 13.09 14.63 -7.02
C VAL A 195 13.34 14.72 -5.53
N GLU A 196 14.00 15.80 -5.09
CA GLU A 196 14.19 16.07 -3.68
C GLU A 196 12.95 16.72 -3.09
N GLY A 197 12.49 16.24 -1.94
CA GLY A 197 11.32 16.81 -1.28
C GLY A 197 10.72 15.91 -0.20
N ASP A 198 9.59 16.36 0.31
CA ASP A 198 8.80 15.66 1.32
C ASP A 198 7.86 14.64 0.67
N ILE A 199 7.76 13.47 1.28
CA ILE A 199 6.87 12.41 0.83
C ILE A 199 5.58 12.43 1.63
N PHE A 200 4.47 12.36 0.91
CA PHE A 200 3.12 12.28 1.45
C PHE A 200 2.41 11.04 0.95
N HIS A 201 1.39 10.62 1.67
CA HIS A 201 0.48 9.60 1.18
C HIS A 201 -0.99 9.99 1.41
N VAL A 202 -1.84 9.48 0.54
CA VAL A 202 -3.29 9.64 0.65
C VAL A 202 -3.91 8.26 0.62
N ASP A 203 -4.64 7.94 1.68
CA ASP A 203 -5.35 6.68 1.81
C ASP A 203 -6.84 6.94 1.61
N SER A 204 -7.45 6.24 0.67
CA SER A 204 -8.80 6.59 0.22
C SER A 204 -9.75 5.41 0.18
N ALA A 205 -11.05 5.73 0.35
CA ALA A 205 -12.16 4.88 -0.06
C ALA A 205 -12.86 5.52 -1.26
N VAL A 206 -13.16 4.69 -2.26
CA VAL A 206 -13.79 5.10 -3.53
C VAL A 206 -15.08 4.33 -3.72
N TRP A 207 -16.14 5.06 -4.07
CA TRP A 207 -17.45 4.52 -4.36
C TRP A 207 -18.04 5.17 -5.61
N ASN A 208 -18.50 4.35 -6.58
CA ASN A 208 -19.02 4.81 -7.87
C ASN A 208 -18.10 5.77 -8.62
N GLY A 209 -16.77 5.59 -8.51
CA GLY A 209 -15.78 6.44 -9.15
C GLY A 209 -15.51 7.77 -8.45
N ALA A 210 -16.16 8.04 -7.33
CA ALA A 210 -15.90 9.21 -6.50
C ALA A 210 -15.09 8.84 -5.27
N VAL A 211 -14.11 9.65 -4.90
CA VAL A 211 -13.41 9.52 -3.62
C VAL A 211 -14.36 10.01 -2.53
N VAL A 212 -14.87 9.08 -1.71
CA VAL A 212 -15.83 9.36 -0.65
C VAL A 212 -15.17 9.58 0.70
N ARG A 213 -13.93 9.16 0.84
CA ARG A 213 -13.03 9.47 1.97
C ARG A 213 -11.61 9.52 1.44
N ALA A 214 -10.85 10.51 1.89
CA ALA A 214 -9.41 10.55 1.71
C ALA A 214 -8.75 11.11 2.98
N VAL A 215 -7.68 10.46 3.43
CA VAL A 215 -6.88 10.87 4.59
C VAL A 215 -5.48 11.17 4.09
N VAL A 216 -5.08 12.43 4.21
CA VAL A 216 -3.77 12.91 3.80
C VAL A 216 -2.80 12.79 4.97
N SER A 217 -1.65 12.18 4.73
CA SER A 217 -0.58 12.01 5.72
C SER A 217 0.79 12.36 5.14
N ARG A 218 1.73 12.70 6.01
CA ARG A 218 3.12 13.02 5.66
C ARG A 218 4.06 12.08 6.39
N TYR A 219 5.01 11.48 5.67
CA TYR A 219 6.12 10.77 6.28
C TYR A 219 7.10 11.74 6.97
N GLY A 220 7.63 11.36 8.11
CA GLY A 220 8.65 12.17 8.80
C GLY A 220 10.02 12.07 8.12
N THR A 221 10.42 10.85 7.77
CA THR A 221 11.60 10.57 6.95
C THR A 221 11.15 9.76 5.74
N PRO A 222 11.64 10.05 4.52
CA PRO A 222 11.26 9.29 3.35
C PRO A 222 11.44 7.79 3.56
N PRO A 223 10.46 6.94 3.19
CA PRO A 223 10.54 5.48 3.37
C PRO A 223 11.81 4.86 2.77
N PHE A 224 12.28 5.40 1.65
CA PHE A 224 13.54 4.99 1.02
C PHE A 224 14.75 5.18 1.95
N THR A 225 14.83 6.31 2.65
CA THR A 225 15.94 6.61 3.58
C THR A 225 15.89 5.67 4.79
N VAL A 226 14.69 5.44 5.35
CA VAL A 226 14.51 4.54 6.50
C VAL A 226 14.87 3.09 6.14
N SER A 227 14.44 2.63 4.98
CA SER A 227 14.66 1.22 4.57
C SER A 227 16.12 0.91 4.21
N HIS A 228 16.90 1.91 3.75
CA HIS A 228 18.30 1.74 3.34
C HIS A 228 19.29 2.08 4.46
N GLY A 229 18.96 3.09 5.26
CA GLY A 229 19.84 3.57 6.35
C GLY A 229 19.48 3.05 7.73
N GLY A 230 18.38 2.33 7.88
CA GLY A 230 17.78 2.05 9.17
C GLY A 230 17.14 3.31 9.78
N GLY A 231 16.49 3.17 10.91
CA GLY A 231 15.89 4.28 11.64
C GLY A 231 14.43 4.07 12.00
N VAL A 232 13.79 5.17 12.35
CA VAL A 232 12.44 5.20 12.84
C VAL A 232 11.49 5.61 11.71
N PHE A 233 10.59 4.69 11.33
CA PHE A 233 9.48 5.01 10.45
C PHE A 233 8.44 5.81 11.22
N ARG A 234 8.02 6.94 10.67
CA ARG A 234 6.91 7.72 11.23
C ARG A 234 6.07 8.36 10.12
N THR A 235 4.78 8.45 10.38
CA THR A 235 3.84 9.19 9.55
C THR A 235 2.77 9.82 10.42
N ARG A 236 2.19 10.93 9.98
CA ARG A 236 1.12 11.63 10.66
C ARG A 236 0.12 12.24 9.69
N LEU A 237 -1.11 12.39 10.14
CA LEU A 237 -2.11 13.12 9.38
C LEU A 237 -1.67 14.57 9.18
N VAL A 238 -1.94 15.10 8.00
CA VAL A 238 -1.76 16.52 7.68
C VAL A 238 -2.91 17.32 8.28
N GLU A 239 -2.66 18.58 8.64
CA GLU A 239 -3.69 19.49 9.14
C GLU A 239 -4.82 19.65 8.10
N ARG A 240 -6.04 19.31 8.52
CA ARG A 240 -7.22 19.35 7.65
C ARG A 240 -7.48 20.77 7.16
N GLY A 241 -7.77 20.91 5.87
CA GLY A 241 -8.00 22.20 5.23
C GLY A 241 -6.74 23.05 5.06
N SER A 242 -5.55 22.54 5.35
CA SER A 242 -4.28 23.18 4.97
C SER A 242 -4.11 23.23 3.44
N THR A 243 -3.13 23.98 2.97
CA THR A 243 -2.83 24.04 1.52
C THR A 243 -2.43 22.67 0.99
N ASP A 244 -1.63 21.92 1.73
CA ASP A 244 -1.18 20.59 1.35
C ASP A 244 -2.33 19.57 1.32
N ASP A 245 -3.20 19.63 2.33
CA ASP A 245 -4.39 18.78 2.38
C ASP A 245 -5.30 19.00 1.15
N ARG A 246 -5.68 20.25 0.87
CA ARG A 246 -6.52 20.55 -0.30
C ARG A 246 -5.88 20.16 -1.63
N ALA A 247 -4.59 20.44 -1.79
CA ALA A 247 -3.86 20.10 -3.01
C ALA A 247 -3.85 18.59 -3.24
N LEU A 248 -3.54 17.80 -2.21
CA LEU A 248 -3.47 16.35 -2.30
C LEU A 248 -4.83 15.68 -2.43
N GLN A 249 -5.89 16.20 -1.78
CA GLN A 249 -7.26 15.76 -1.99
C GLN A 249 -7.65 15.86 -3.49
N SER A 250 -7.38 17.01 -4.10
CA SER A 250 -7.68 17.24 -5.51
C SER A 250 -6.85 16.38 -6.45
N LEU A 251 -5.53 16.33 -6.23
CA LEU A 251 -4.60 15.55 -7.06
C LEU A 251 -4.90 14.05 -6.97
N ASN A 252 -5.20 13.55 -5.77
CA ASN A 252 -5.55 12.15 -5.55
C ASN A 252 -6.85 11.75 -6.25
N ALA A 253 -7.87 12.61 -6.19
CA ALA A 253 -9.10 12.37 -6.93
C ALA A 253 -8.86 12.31 -8.45
N ALA A 254 -7.99 13.19 -8.98
CA ALA A 254 -7.59 13.18 -10.39
C ALA A 254 -6.85 11.90 -10.78
N VAL A 255 -5.88 11.43 -9.95
CA VAL A 255 -5.13 10.18 -10.17
C VAL A 255 -6.08 8.99 -10.21
N LEU A 256 -6.92 8.82 -9.18
CA LEU A 256 -7.79 7.66 -9.07
C LEU A 256 -8.86 7.62 -10.18
N SER A 257 -9.37 8.79 -10.58
CA SER A 257 -10.26 8.94 -11.73
C SER A 257 -9.57 8.57 -13.04
N ALA A 258 -8.35 9.10 -13.29
CA ALA A 258 -7.57 8.81 -14.49
C ALA A 258 -7.21 7.32 -14.61
N PHE A 259 -6.97 6.64 -13.49
CA PHE A 259 -6.64 5.21 -13.43
C PHE A 259 -7.92 4.33 -13.40
N GLY A 260 -9.09 4.95 -13.25
CA GLY A 260 -10.40 4.30 -13.37
C GLY A 260 -10.80 3.50 -12.15
N LEU A 261 -10.30 3.80 -10.94
CA LEU A 261 -10.78 3.15 -9.71
C LEU A 261 -12.23 3.55 -9.46
N ARG A 262 -13.14 2.59 -9.55
CA ARG A 262 -14.56 2.84 -9.35
C ARG A 262 -15.04 2.51 -7.94
N GLU A 263 -14.50 1.45 -7.34
CA GLU A 263 -14.91 0.91 -6.05
C GLU A 263 -13.70 0.30 -5.36
N GLY A 264 -13.60 0.46 -4.03
CA GLY A 264 -12.53 -0.10 -3.22
C GLY A 264 -11.76 0.95 -2.44
N VAL A 265 -10.51 0.64 -2.15
CA VAL A 265 -9.60 1.50 -1.39
C VAL A 265 -8.31 1.70 -2.15
N SER A 266 -7.56 2.74 -1.80
CA SER A 266 -6.23 2.99 -2.37
C SER A 266 -5.27 3.56 -1.33
N HIS A 267 -3.99 3.28 -1.54
CA HIS A 267 -2.87 3.95 -0.92
C HIS A 267 -2.03 4.59 -2.03
N THR A 268 -1.87 5.92 -1.99
CA THR A 268 -1.23 6.69 -3.07
C THR A 268 -0.15 7.58 -2.49
N GLU A 269 1.05 7.58 -3.09
CA GLU A 269 2.19 8.37 -2.65
C GLU A 269 2.49 9.54 -3.59
N TYR A 270 2.90 10.65 -2.98
CA TYR A 270 3.24 11.91 -3.64
C TYR A 270 4.53 12.48 -3.08
N ILE A 271 5.25 13.23 -3.89
CA ILE A 271 6.37 14.06 -3.43
C ILE A 271 6.05 15.53 -3.65
N ARG A 272 6.25 16.34 -2.63
CA ARG A 272 6.31 17.79 -2.74
C ARG A 272 7.76 18.20 -2.90
N ALA A 273 8.14 18.59 -4.11
CA ALA A 273 9.47 19.05 -4.40
C ALA A 273 9.82 20.34 -3.64
N VAL A 274 11.10 20.67 -3.53
CA VAL A 274 11.60 21.87 -2.83
C VAL A 274 11.01 23.15 -3.41
N ASP A 275 10.71 23.19 -4.72
CA ASP A 275 10.05 24.32 -5.40
C ASP A 275 8.53 24.38 -5.18
N GLY A 276 7.97 23.44 -4.40
CA GLY A 276 6.55 23.33 -4.12
C GLY A 276 5.73 22.54 -5.13
N THR A 277 6.34 22.04 -6.20
CA THR A 277 5.66 21.23 -7.22
C THR A 277 5.29 19.85 -6.64
N TRP A 278 4.05 19.41 -6.88
CA TRP A 278 3.58 18.08 -6.53
C TRP A 278 3.81 17.08 -7.66
N TYR A 279 4.38 15.94 -7.34
CA TYR A 279 4.55 14.82 -8.26
C TYR A 279 3.85 13.58 -7.70
N PHE A 280 3.11 12.88 -8.56
CA PHE A 280 2.60 11.55 -8.25
C PHE A 280 3.74 10.53 -8.30
N LEU A 281 3.87 9.70 -7.28
CA LEU A 281 4.89 8.64 -7.21
C LEU A 281 4.32 7.26 -7.52
N GLU A 282 3.37 6.78 -6.76
CA GLU A 282 2.77 5.46 -6.98
C GLU A 282 1.41 5.35 -6.31
N THR A 283 0.62 4.38 -6.74
CA THR A 283 -0.66 4.04 -6.11
C THR A 283 -0.89 2.53 -6.14
N SER A 284 -1.58 2.02 -5.14
CA SER A 284 -2.05 0.65 -5.11
C SER A 284 -3.52 0.60 -4.71
N ALA A 285 -4.29 -0.29 -5.35
CA ALA A 285 -5.71 -0.47 -5.03
C ALA A 285 -5.89 -1.44 -3.85
N ARG A 286 -5.26 -1.09 -2.74
CA ARG A 286 -5.32 -1.81 -1.45
C ARG A 286 -5.08 -0.87 -0.29
N VAL A 287 -5.27 -1.36 0.91
CA VAL A 287 -4.99 -0.63 2.16
C VAL A 287 -3.50 -0.42 2.37
N GLY A 288 -3.10 0.75 2.87
CA GLY A 288 -1.72 1.09 3.23
C GLY A 288 -1.14 0.10 4.25
N GLY A 289 0.16 -0.22 4.08
CA GLY A 289 0.90 -1.10 5.00
C GLY A 289 1.39 -0.40 6.27
N ALA A 290 2.30 -1.06 7.00
CA ALA A 290 3.02 -0.50 8.14
C ALA A 290 2.10 0.17 9.20
N HIS A 291 0.94 -0.42 9.50
CA HIS A 291 -0.04 0.10 10.47
C HIS A 291 -0.68 1.45 10.11
N ILE A 292 -0.63 1.86 8.84
CA ILE A 292 -1.31 3.08 8.37
C ILE A 292 -2.83 2.94 8.54
N ALA A 293 -3.40 1.74 8.32
CA ALA A 293 -4.83 1.51 8.56
C ALA A 293 -5.22 1.73 10.03
N ASP A 294 -4.39 1.27 10.97
CA ASP A 294 -4.61 1.48 12.41
C ASP A 294 -4.53 2.97 12.77
N LEU A 295 -3.56 3.70 12.18
CA LEU A 295 -3.44 5.15 12.34
C LEU A 295 -4.72 5.87 11.87
N ILE A 296 -5.22 5.54 10.68
CA ILE A 296 -6.42 6.14 10.11
C ILE A 296 -7.65 5.85 10.97
N GLU A 297 -7.82 4.60 11.41
CA GLU A 297 -8.91 4.21 12.30
C GLU A 297 -8.88 4.99 13.62
N VAL A 298 -7.71 5.09 14.24
CA VAL A 298 -7.52 5.86 15.48
C VAL A 298 -7.93 7.32 15.30
N ALA A 299 -7.51 7.96 14.22
CA ALA A 299 -7.76 9.38 13.97
C ALA A 299 -9.19 9.67 13.50
N THR A 300 -9.73 8.82 12.62
CA THR A 300 -11.01 9.09 11.92
C THR A 300 -12.18 8.24 12.41
N GLY A 301 -11.91 7.11 13.06
CA GLY A 301 -12.92 6.11 13.41
C GLY A 301 -13.27 5.15 12.28
N ALA A 302 -12.61 5.25 11.11
CA ALA A 302 -12.85 4.39 9.96
C ALA A 302 -11.66 3.47 9.69
N ASN A 303 -11.86 2.16 9.82
CA ASN A 303 -10.87 1.16 9.41
C ASN A 303 -11.00 0.86 7.92
N LEU A 304 -9.99 1.16 7.12
CA LEU A 304 -10.06 1.01 5.66
C LEU A 304 -10.23 -0.44 5.19
N TRP A 305 -9.78 -1.43 5.96
CA TRP A 305 -10.07 -2.83 5.67
C TRP A 305 -11.56 -3.14 5.81
N ALA A 306 -12.18 -2.65 6.89
CA ALA A 306 -13.62 -2.82 7.11
C ALA A 306 -14.43 -2.02 6.07
N GLU A 307 -14.01 -0.81 5.74
CA GLU A 307 -14.68 -0.01 4.71
C GLU A 307 -14.60 -0.69 3.33
N TRP A 308 -13.47 -1.31 2.97
CA TRP A 308 -13.35 -2.08 1.74
C TRP A 308 -14.33 -3.27 1.69
N ALA A 309 -14.45 -4.02 2.79
CA ALA A 309 -15.41 -5.10 2.90
C ALA A 309 -16.87 -4.61 2.67
N LYS A 310 -17.24 -3.47 3.28
CA LYS A 310 -18.57 -2.86 3.11
C LYS A 310 -18.81 -2.42 1.67
N ILE A 311 -17.80 -1.82 1.02
CA ILE A 311 -17.86 -1.42 -0.39
C ILE A 311 -18.11 -2.63 -1.29
N GLU A 312 -17.34 -3.70 -1.13
CA GLU A 312 -17.48 -4.93 -1.93
C GLU A 312 -18.86 -5.58 -1.73
N ALA A 313 -19.33 -5.66 -0.49
CA ALA A 313 -20.64 -6.20 -0.16
C ALA A 313 -21.78 -5.33 -0.71
N ALA A 314 -21.69 -4.00 -0.60
CA ALA A 314 -22.67 -3.07 -1.12
C ALA A 314 -22.74 -3.14 -2.66
N SER A 315 -21.59 -3.12 -3.33
CA SER A 315 -21.48 -3.25 -4.78
C SER A 315 -22.10 -4.55 -5.28
N ALA A 316 -21.78 -5.69 -4.64
CA ALA A 316 -22.34 -6.99 -5.02
C ALA A 316 -23.86 -7.07 -4.84
N ARG A 317 -24.41 -6.31 -3.89
CA ARG A 317 -25.86 -6.22 -3.62
C ARG A 317 -26.58 -5.15 -4.45
N SER A 318 -25.85 -4.35 -5.23
CA SER A 318 -26.37 -3.13 -5.86
C SER A 318 -27.01 -2.16 -4.82
N ALA A 319 -26.45 -2.15 -3.62
CA ALA A 319 -26.87 -1.28 -2.52
C ALA A 319 -26.01 -0.01 -2.45
N SER A 320 -26.47 0.99 -1.70
CA SER A 320 -25.70 2.21 -1.45
C SER A 320 -24.62 1.97 -0.38
N TYR A 321 -23.52 2.70 -0.52
CA TYR A 321 -22.49 2.80 0.50
C TYR A 321 -22.23 4.26 0.85
N ALA A 322 -22.02 4.55 2.14
CA ALA A 322 -21.54 5.83 2.65
C ALA A 322 -20.50 5.56 3.75
N PRO A 323 -19.38 6.29 3.75
CA PRO A 323 -18.38 6.15 4.82
C PRO A 323 -18.97 6.61 6.15
N PRO A 324 -18.50 6.09 7.31
CA PRO A 324 -18.90 6.58 8.63
C PRO A 324 -18.48 8.04 8.82
N ALA A 325 -19.11 8.73 9.80
CA ALA A 325 -18.71 10.07 10.17
C ALA A 325 -17.25 10.11 10.64
N ASP A 326 -16.52 11.16 10.27
CA ASP A 326 -15.15 11.37 10.71
C ASP A 326 -15.13 11.84 12.18
N ARG A 327 -14.26 11.24 13.00
CA ARG A 327 -14.06 11.63 14.40
C ARG A 327 -13.44 13.02 14.53
N GLY A 328 -12.65 13.43 13.53
CA GLY A 328 -12.01 14.74 13.46
C GLY A 328 -10.72 14.87 14.27
N ASP A 329 -10.20 13.77 14.84
CA ASP A 329 -8.92 13.79 15.55
C ASP A 329 -7.73 13.69 14.55
N TYR A 330 -6.55 14.10 15.00
CA TYR A 330 -5.28 13.87 14.33
C TYR A 330 -4.57 12.68 14.96
N GLY A 331 -3.79 11.97 14.16
CA GLY A 331 -3.03 10.82 14.60
C GLY A 331 -1.60 10.86 14.08
N GLY A 332 -0.71 10.23 14.82
CA GLY A 332 0.67 10.02 14.43
C GLY A 332 1.11 8.61 14.79
N LEU A 333 1.78 7.96 13.84
CA LEU A 333 2.33 6.61 13.97
C LEU A 333 3.85 6.68 13.98
N ILE A 334 4.45 5.93 14.88
CA ILE A 334 5.89 5.69 14.94
C ILE A 334 6.16 4.20 15.08
N VAL A 335 7.05 3.66 14.26
CA VAL A 335 7.44 2.24 14.27
C VAL A 335 8.95 2.12 14.05
N SER A 336 9.59 1.20 14.76
CA SER A 336 11.00 0.86 14.56
C SER A 336 11.24 -0.64 14.76
N LEU A 337 12.34 -1.12 14.19
CA LEU A 337 12.91 -2.39 14.62
C LEU A 337 13.50 -2.22 16.02
N ALA A 338 13.37 -3.24 16.84
CA ALA A 338 13.87 -3.24 18.21
C ALA A 338 14.96 -4.31 18.43
N ARG A 339 16.03 -3.91 19.15
CA ARG A 339 17.07 -4.85 19.62
C ARG A 339 16.48 -5.93 20.52
N GLN A 340 15.50 -5.53 21.34
CA GLN A 340 14.79 -6.42 22.26
C GLN A 340 13.83 -7.33 21.49
N GLU A 341 13.75 -8.57 21.87
CA GLU A 341 12.79 -9.52 21.31
C GLU A 341 11.35 -9.10 21.59
N GLN A 342 11.10 -8.64 22.82
CA GLN A 342 9.82 -8.10 23.27
C GLN A 342 10.07 -6.70 23.84
N PRO A 343 9.98 -5.64 23.02
CA PRO A 343 10.25 -4.30 23.48
C PRO A 343 9.17 -3.82 24.45
N ASP A 344 9.62 -3.21 25.57
CA ASP A 344 8.72 -2.64 26.58
C ASP A 344 8.55 -1.14 26.33
N THR A 345 7.30 -0.72 26.15
CA THR A 345 6.91 0.68 25.97
C THR A 345 6.21 1.27 27.21
N SER A 346 6.25 0.64 28.37
CA SER A 346 5.59 1.10 29.60
C SER A 346 6.08 2.46 30.08
N ALA A 347 7.35 2.81 29.81
CA ALA A 347 7.94 4.13 30.11
C ALA A 347 7.40 5.29 29.23
N TYR A 348 6.59 5.00 28.22
CA TYR A 348 5.91 5.98 27.38
C TYR A 348 4.50 6.19 27.93
N THR A 349 4.27 7.25 28.70
CA THR A 349 3.08 7.39 29.56
C THR A 349 2.15 8.52 29.14
N ASP A 350 2.40 9.19 27.99
CA ASP A 350 1.50 10.27 27.55
C ASP A 350 0.09 9.75 27.26
N PRO A 351 -0.95 10.47 27.71
CA PRO A 351 -2.34 10.03 27.59
C PRO A 351 -2.85 9.95 26.15
N GLU A 352 -2.13 10.59 25.22
CA GLU A 352 -2.42 10.54 23.79
C GLU A 352 -2.03 9.21 23.14
N ILE A 353 -1.27 8.34 23.81
CA ILE A 353 -0.92 7.01 23.29
C ILE A 353 -2.16 6.12 23.38
N VAL A 354 -2.70 5.73 22.24
CA VAL A 354 -3.95 4.97 22.12
C VAL A 354 -3.77 3.58 21.51
N TRP A 355 -2.58 3.29 21.01
CA TRP A 355 -2.24 2.00 20.44
C TRP A 355 -0.75 1.70 20.63
N ARG A 356 -0.42 0.42 20.83
CA ARG A 356 0.94 -0.09 20.99
C ARG A 356 1.11 -1.35 20.17
N LEU A 357 2.21 -1.42 19.41
CA LEU A 357 2.56 -2.62 18.65
C LEU A 357 3.07 -3.71 19.59
N SER A 358 2.49 -4.89 19.46
CA SER A 358 2.97 -6.11 20.10
C SER A 358 3.43 -7.08 19.01
N LYS A 359 4.71 -6.97 18.62
CA LYS A 359 5.31 -7.85 17.60
C LYS A 359 6.79 -8.05 17.96
N ARG A 360 7.25 -9.30 17.86
CA ARG A 360 8.64 -9.68 18.13
C ARG A 360 9.61 -8.81 17.32
N HIS A 361 10.62 -8.24 18.00
CA HIS A 361 11.62 -7.34 17.43
C HIS A 361 11.08 -6.07 16.74
N HIS A 362 9.85 -5.68 17.05
CA HIS A 362 9.26 -4.46 16.53
C HIS A 362 8.63 -3.66 17.67
N VAL A 363 8.79 -2.36 17.64
CA VAL A 363 8.15 -1.42 18.56
C VAL A 363 7.36 -0.39 17.78
N GLY A 364 6.20 -0.01 18.28
CA GLY A 364 5.39 1.01 17.62
C GLY A 364 4.35 1.60 18.57
N LEU A 365 4.02 2.86 18.32
CA LEU A 365 2.97 3.61 19.03
C LEU A 365 2.13 4.38 18.02
N ILE A 366 0.84 4.52 18.32
CA ILE A 366 0.00 5.54 17.70
C ILE A 366 -0.45 6.50 18.80
N VAL A 367 -0.22 7.79 18.54
CA VAL A 367 -0.74 8.90 19.34
C VAL A 367 -1.93 9.54 18.65
N ARG A 368 -2.88 10.06 19.44
CA ARG A 368 -4.07 10.75 18.95
C ARG A 368 -4.32 12.02 19.77
N SER A 369 -4.62 13.11 19.08
CA SER A 369 -5.02 14.39 19.70
C SER A 369 -5.98 15.15 18.78
N ARG A 370 -6.76 16.05 19.35
CA ARG A 370 -7.51 17.06 18.58
C ARG A 370 -6.62 18.18 18.07
N ASP A 371 -5.44 18.33 18.68
CA ASP A 371 -4.45 19.31 18.29
C ASP A 371 -3.37 18.63 17.41
N HIS A 372 -3.24 19.10 16.17
CA HIS A 372 -2.25 18.65 15.21
C HIS A 372 -0.81 18.87 15.70
N HIS A 373 -0.55 20.04 16.31
CA HIS A 373 0.80 20.37 16.81
C HIS A 373 1.23 19.44 17.95
N ARG A 374 0.27 19.03 18.80
CA ARG A 374 0.56 18.07 19.87
C ARG A 374 1.00 16.72 19.32
N VAL A 375 0.42 16.26 18.21
CA VAL A 375 0.86 15.03 17.53
C VAL A 375 2.28 15.17 17.01
N GLU A 376 2.63 16.31 16.38
CA GLU A 376 3.99 16.56 15.89
C GLU A 376 5.00 16.56 17.03
N GLU A 377 4.75 17.30 18.10
CA GLU A 377 5.59 17.37 19.30
C GLU A 377 5.89 15.97 19.88
N LEU A 378 4.85 15.16 20.02
CA LEU A 378 4.98 13.79 20.52
C LEU A 378 5.83 12.91 19.61
N LEU A 379 5.60 12.96 18.29
CA LEU A 379 6.38 12.18 17.35
C LEU A 379 7.84 12.60 17.29
N ASP A 380 8.14 13.91 17.37
CA ASP A 380 9.53 14.40 17.39
C ASP A 380 10.25 13.92 18.65
N ARG A 381 9.63 14.04 19.82
CA ARG A 381 10.15 13.55 21.09
C ARG A 381 10.35 12.02 21.06
N TYR A 382 9.40 11.27 20.54
CA TYR A 382 9.49 9.81 20.49
C TYR A 382 10.48 9.31 19.45
N THR A 383 10.71 10.05 18.38
CA THR A 383 11.73 9.66 17.39
C THR A 383 13.13 9.60 18.02
N ALA A 384 13.50 10.60 18.81
CA ALA A 384 14.77 10.59 19.53
C ALA A 384 14.84 9.42 20.53
N ARG A 385 13.79 9.26 21.36
CA ARG A 385 13.73 8.18 22.36
C ARG A 385 13.74 6.79 21.73
N PHE A 386 13.03 6.56 20.62
CA PHE A 386 13.02 5.26 19.92
C PHE A 386 14.41 4.91 19.40
N THR A 387 15.17 5.90 18.95
CA THR A 387 16.56 5.71 18.51
C THR A 387 17.42 5.21 19.66
N ASP A 388 17.30 5.83 20.83
CA ASP A 388 18.10 5.48 22.01
C ASP A 388 17.64 4.16 22.66
N ASP A 389 16.34 3.98 22.84
CA ASP A 389 15.77 2.88 23.62
C ASP A 389 15.75 1.56 22.81
N PHE A 390 15.48 1.62 21.49
CA PHE A 390 15.14 0.42 20.70
C PHE A 390 16.01 0.20 19.46
N ALA A 391 16.47 1.25 18.77
CA ALA A 391 16.93 1.16 17.39
C ALA A 391 17.86 -0.04 17.11
N ALA A 392 17.46 -0.83 16.13
CA ALA A 392 18.22 -1.91 15.54
C ALA A 392 18.38 -1.67 14.03
N ALA A 393 19.57 -1.97 13.50
CA ALA A 393 19.77 -2.02 12.06
C ALA A 393 19.68 -3.49 11.59
N MET A 394 18.91 -3.74 10.55
CA MET A 394 18.90 -5.03 9.85
C MET A 394 19.44 -4.85 8.43
N PRO A 395 20.04 -5.90 7.84
CA PRO A 395 20.40 -5.87 6.42
C PRO A 395 19.20 -5.50 5.54
N MET A 396 19.46 -4.84 4.40
CA MET A 396 18.40 -4.52 3.44
C MET A 396 17.61 -5.79 3.07
N ARG A 397 16.29 -5.68 3.12
CA ARG A 397 15.39 -6.76 2.73
C ARG A 397 15.46 -6.98 1.23
N GLN A 398 15.49 -8.23 0.83
CA GLN A 398 15.43 -8.64 -0.58
C GLN A 398 14.02 -9.11 -0.99
N SER A 399 13.16 -9.37 0.01
CA SER A 399 11.77 -9.80 -0.21
C SER A 399 10.82 -9.10 0.77
N PRO A 400 9.54 -8.94 0.42
CA PRO A 400 8.51 -8.46 1.33
C PRO A 400 8.33 -9.37 2.54
N THR A 401 7.78 -8.82 3.63
CA THR A 401 7.43 -9.58 4.85
C THR A 401 5.97 -9.41 5.20
N ASP A 402 5.46 -10.37 5.97
CA ASP A 402 4.14 -10.31 6.60
C ASP A 402 4.04 -9.16 7.60
#